data_a65f902a7b31a6906d09df98a7973232
#
_entry.id   a65f902a7b31a6906d09df98a7973232
#
_cell.length_a   1.000
_cell.length_b   1.000
_cell.length_c   1.000
_cell.angle_alpha   90.00
_cell.angle_beta   90.00
_cell.angle_gamma   90.00
#
_symmetry.space_group_name_H-M   'P 1'
#
loop_
_entity.id
_entity.type
_entity.pdbx_description
1 polymer ?
#
loop_
_entity_poly.entity_id
_entity_poly.type
_entity_poly.pdbx_seq_one_letter_code
_entity_poly.pdbx_strand_id
1 'polypeptide(L)'
;MISMGGLPDAFDQASLQSTVAQFHKALQDMGITAAAPTPGSRIVVNTPDDPRIETALKNLVGDPRQTRLVLIILPTVNTLLYNRVKHIGDVKVGIHRVCVVGSKFAKSQPQYFANVALKFNLKLGGINQLVDNTRLGIINKDKTMVVGIDVTHPSPGSASNAPSVAGMVASIDKWLGQWPADLRIQESRREMVSELDSILKSRLHLWKTQGKHRVFPDNILVYRDGVSEGQYATVIDTELPLLRKAYAELYPPPDTKKGLPHITLIIVGKRHHTRFYPTSASDADRSSNPKNGTVVDRGVTETRNWDFFLQSHTALQGTARPAHYYIVLDEIFAKRKVPPPFQNVADVLEDLTHSMCYLFGRATKAVSICPPAYYADIVCERARCYLSGVFDAITPSGTPAQSVLGDGGHPEARTEDVLIHPNLKNTMFYI
;
A
#
# COMPACT_ATOMS: atom_id res chain seq x y z
N MET A 1 16.75 11.54 16.44
CA MET A 1 15.76 11.22 17.50
C MET A 1 14.94 12.46 17.80
N ILE A 2 13.63 12.31 17.94
CA ILE A 2 12.73 13.37 18.38
C ILE A 2 12.41 13.14 19.85
N SER A 3 12.63 14.13 20.69
CA SER A 3 12.25 14.16 22.10
C SER A 3 11.14 15.20 22.27
N MET A 4 10.22 14.99 23.18
CA MET A 4 9.13 15.93 23.47
C MET A 4 9.27 16.43 24.90
N GLY A 5 9.19 17.75 25.07
CA GLY A 5 9.30 18.39 26.42
C GLY A 5 8.33 17.75 27.40
N GLY A 6 8.79 17.45 28.61
CA GLY A 6 7.99 16.81 29.67
C GLY A 6 7.85 15.28 29.56
N LEU A 7 8.32 14.63 28.50
CA LEU A 7 8.34 13.16 28.38
C LEU A 7 9.75 12.61 28.58
N PRO A 8 9.88 11.46 29.27
CA PRO A 8 11.18 10.80 29.41
C PRO A 8 11.65 10.26 28.04
N ASP A 9 12.93 10.42 27.77
CA ASP A 9 13.54 9.78 26.60
C ASP A 9 13.70 8.27 26.80
N ALA A 10 13.47 7.51 25.75
CA ALA A 10 13.67 6.07 25.75
C ALA A 10 15.16 5.66 25.72
N PHE A 11 16.06 6.60 25.46
CA PHE A 11 17.49 6.37 25.27
C PHE A 11 18.34 7.49 25.88
N ASP A 12 19.40 7.10 26.54
CA ASP A 12 20.62 7.89 26.63
C ASP A 12 21.49 7.69 25.37
N GLN A 13 22.62 8.38 25.30
CA GLN A 13 23.47 8.30 24.11
C GLN A 13 24.11 6.93 23.91
N ALA A 14 24.50 6.27 24.96
CA ALA A 14 25.20 4.96 24.87
C ALA A 14 24.21 3.85 24.49
N SER A 15 23.03 3.80 25.10
CA SER A 15 21.98 2.83 24.78
C SER A 15 21.44 3.02 23.35
N LEU A 16 21.33 4.27 22.89
CA LEU A 16 20.95 4.56 21.51
C LEU A 16 21.98 4.01 20.53
N GLN A 17 23.26 4.28 20.74
CA GLN A 17 24.32 3.77 19.87
C GLN A 17 24.36 2.25 19.84
N SER A 18 24.24 1.60 20.99
CA SER A 18 24.19 0.13 21.09
C SER A 18 22.98 -0.45 20.34
N THR A 19 21.78 0.10 20.53
CA THR A 19 20.56 -0.38 19.85
C THR A 19 20.64 -0.17 18.34
N VAL A 20 21.15 0.96 17.88
CA VAL A 20 21.34 1.24 16.45
C VAL A 20 22.38 0.29 15.82
N ALA A 21 23.47 -0.02 16.54
CA ALA A 21 24.46 -1.00 16.09
C ALA A 21 23.86 -2.41 15.99
N GLN A 22 23.05 -2.83 16.95
CA GLN A 22 22.33 -4.11 16.90
C GLN A 22 21.34 -4.15 15.73
N PHE A 23 20.62 -3.07 15.48
CA PHE A 23 19.71 -2.99 14.33
C PHE A 23 20.48 -3.03 13.00
N HIS A 24 21.61 -2.33 12.89
CA HIS A 24 22.47 -2.39 11.71
C HIS A 24 22.98 -3.81 11.44
N LYS A 25 23.40 -4.52 12.49
CA LYS A 25 23.75 -5.94 12.37
C LYS A 25 22.57 -6.78 11.88
N ALA A 26 21.37 -6.56 12.44
CA ALA A 26 20.17 -7.27 11.99
C ALA A 26 19.85 -7.02 10.51
N LEU A 27 20.07 -5.81 9.97
CA LEU A 27 19.95 -5.55 8.53
C LEU A 27 20.91 -6.42 7.71
N GLN A 28 22.18 -6.50 8.13
CA GLN A 28 23.21 -7.32 7.47
C GLN A 28 22.88 -8.83 7.53
N ASP A 29 22.47 -9.32 8.71
CA ASP A 29 22.06 -10.71 8.91
C ASP A 29 20.86 -11.11 8.01
N MET A 30 20.03 -10.15 7.64
CA MET A 30 18.92 -10.32 6.69
C MET A 30 19.30 -10.10 5.22
N GLY A 31 20.59 -9.93 4.92
CA GLY A 31 21.09 -9.74 3.55
C GLY A 31 20.86 -8.31 3.00
N ILE A 32 20.50 -7.35 3.83
CA ILE A 32 20.31 -5.95 3.42
C ILE A 32 21.64 -5.22 3.54
N THR A 33 22.27 -4.92 2.41
CA THR A 33 23.50 -4.13 2.38
C THR A 33 23.20 -2.69 2.77
N ALA A 34 23.61 -2.29 3.96
CA ALA A 34 23.50 -0.94 4.46
C ALA A 34 24.85 -0.44 4.94
N ALA A 35 25.20 0.79 4.60
CA ALA A 35 26.37 1.47 5.15
C ALA A 35 26.16 1.67 6.67
N ALA A 36 27.25 1.88 7.40
CA ALA A 36 27.18 2.22 8.82
C ALA A 36 26.30 3.46 9.02
N PRO A 37 25.37 3.42 9.99
CA PRO A 37 24.48 4.54 10.22
C PRO A 37 25.26 5.77 10.68
N THR A 38 25.00 6.89 10.03
CA THR A 38 25.56 8.18 10.44
C THR A 38 24.71 8.75 11.56
N PRO A 39 25.31 9.18 12.68
CA PRO A 39 24.58 9.84 13.74
C PRO A 39 23.84 11.07 13.23
N GLY A 40 22.53 11.14 13.48
CA GLY A 40 21.70 12.31 13.22
C GLY A 40 21.51 13.18 14.46
N SER A 41 20.85 14.31 14.29
CA SER A 41 20.56 15.25 15.38
C SER A 41 19.48 14.72 16.32
N ARG A 42 19.62 15.00 17.60
CA ARG A 42 18.53 14.98 18.57
C ARG A 42 17.83 16.33 18.53
N ILE A 43 16.54 16.34 18.31
CA ILE A 43 15.71 17.55 18.36
C ILE A 43 14.70 17.44 19.49
N VAL A 44 14.59 18.50 20.29
CA VAL A 44 13.58 18.60 21.34
C VAL A 44 12.45 19.49 20.82
N VAL A 45 11.25 18.97 20.80
CA VAL A 45 10.05 19.67 20.33
C VAL A 45 9.05 19.83 21.48
N ASN A 46 8.28 20.90 21.45
CA ASN A 46 7.21 21.12 22.43
C ASN A 46 5.85 20.72 21.87
N THR A 47 5.66 20.85 20.56
CA THR A 47 4.42 20.53 19.86
C THR A 47 4.71 19.69 18.61
N PRO A 48 3.72 18.93 18.10
CA PRO A 48 3.86 18.19 16.84
C PRO A 48 4.19 19.07 15.63
N ASP A 49 3.80 20.34 15.63
CA ASP A 49 3.97 21.28 14.52
C ASP A 49 5.28 22.08 14.56
N ASP A 50 6.17 21.72 15.48
CA ASP A 50 7.44 22.43 15.68
C ASP A 50 8.25 22.50 14.37
N PRO A 51 8.63 23.70 13.89
CA PRO A 51 9.35 23.90 12.63
C PRO A 51 10.75 23.27 12.62
N ARG A 52 11.33 23.00 13.79
CA ARG A 52 12.63 22.31 13.92
C ARG A 52 12.62 20.93 13.27
N ILE A 53 11.46 20.25 13.19
CA ILE A 53 11.33 18.96 12.51
C ILE A 53 11.62 19.11 11.01
N GLU A 54 11.02 20.10 10.37
CA GLU A 54 11.22 20.37 8.94
C GLU A 54 12.65 20.79 8.64
N THR A 55 13.20 21.71 9.44
CA THR A 55 14.59 22.15 9.32
C THR A 55 15.57 21.01 9.46
N ALA A 56 15.38 20.12 10.44
CA ALA A 56 16.26 18.97 10.64
C ALA A 56 16.22 17.99 9.43
N LEU A 57 15.03 17.76 8.83
CA LEU A 57 14.90 16.90 7.66
C LEU A 57 15.49 17.54 6.40
N LYS A 58 15.33 18.83 6.21
CA LYS A 58 15.96 19.58 5.09
C LYS A 58 17.48 19.51 5.15
N ASN A 59 18.06 19.67 6.33
CA ASN A 59 19.52 19.58 6.51
C ASN A 59 20.09 18.21 6.13
N LEU A 60 19.32 17.12 6.30
CA LEU A 60 19.74 15.77 5.92
C LEU A 60 19.75 15.56 4.40
N VAL A 61 18.88 16.23 3.65
CA VAL A 61 18.85 16.15 2.17
C VAL A 61 20.01 16.91 1.54
N GLY A 62 20.39 18.03 2.13
CA GLY A 62 21.54 18.84 1.69
C GLY A 62 22.92 18.27 2.08
N ASP A 63 22.96 17.13 2.81
CA ASP A 63 24.20 16.52 3.26
C ASP A 63 24.99 15.91 2.09
N PRO A 64 26.28 16.29 1.90
CA PRO A 64 27.15 15.70 0.88
C PRO A 64 27.28 14.18 0.93
N ARG A 65 26.99 13.57 2.10
CA ARG A 65 26.97 12.12 2.30
C ARG A 65 25.79 11.41 1.65
N GLN A 66 24.88 12.13 0.96
CA GLN A 66 23.75 11.61 0.23
C GLN A 66 22.88 10.64 1.06
N THR A 67 22.35 11.10 2.18
CA THR A 67 21.44 10.34 3.01
C THR A 67 20.22 9.85 2.20
N ARG A 68 20.10 8.55 1.98
CA ARG A 68 19.01 7.96 1.19
C ARG A 68 17.78 7.61 2.04
N LEU A 69 18.00 7.25 3.30
CA LEU A 69 16.94 6.86 4.23
C LEU A 69 17.27 7.29 5.65
N VAL A 70 16.27 7.78 6.38
CA VAL A 70 16.38 8.24 7.77
C VAL A 70 15.58 7.34 8.69
N LEU A 71 16.20 6.83 9.75
CA LEU A 71 15.50 6.24 10.89
C LEU A 71 15.11 7.33 11.86
N ILE A 72 13.80 7.54 12.06
CA ILE A 72 13.27 8.52 13.01
C ILE A 72 12.73 7.81 14.23
N ILE A 73 13.32 8.10 15.38
CA ILE A 73 12.89 7.55 16.66
C ILE A 73 11.96 8.57 17.31
N LEU A 74 10.69 8.20 17.47
CA LEU A 74 9.65 9.00 18.10
C LEU A 74 9.60 8.75 19.62
N PRO A 75 9.30 9.76 20.44
CA PRO A 75 9.27 9.63 21.90
C PRO A 75 8.18 8.66 22.37
N THR A 76 7.02 8.71 21.74
CA THR A 76 5.84 7.91 22.09
C THR A 76 4.97 7.68 20.86
N VAL A 77 3.88 6.94 21.02
CA VAL A 77 2.82 6.82 20.01
C VAL A 77 2.04 8.14 19.99
N ASN A 78 2.31 8.97 18.99
CA ASN A 78 1.65 10.26 18.79
C ASN A 78 1.29 10.40 17.30
N THR A 79 0.00 10.35 17.01
CA THR A 79 -0.52 10.37 15.63
C THR A 79 -0.21 11.68 14.93
N LEU A 80 -0.38 12.82 15.61
CA LEU A 80 -0.13 14.14 15.03
C LEU A 80 1.34 14.33 14.67
N LEU A 81 2.26 13.96 15.58
CA LEU A 81 3.70 14.01 15.30
C LEU A 81 4.08 13.06 14.15
N TYR A 82 3.52 11.85 14.12
CA TYR A 82 3.75 10.89 13.04
C TYR A 82 3.27 11.45 11.70
N ASN A 83 2.04 11.99 11.64
CA ASN A 83 1.45 12.59 10.44
C ASN A 83 2.30 13.76 9.94
N ARG A 84 2.73 14.63 10.84
CA ARG A 84 3.60 15.77 10.52
C ARG A 84 4.93 15.33 9.92
N VAL A 85 5.60 14.36 10.54
CA VAL A 85 6.85 13.78 10.03
C VAL A 85 6.66 13.15 8.66
N LYS A 86 5.53 12.45 8.45
CA LYS A 86 5.20 11.85 7.15
C LYS A 86 4.95 12.91 6.07
N HIS A 87 4.14 13.90 6.37
CA HIS A 87 3.86 14.99 5.44
C HIS A 87 5.15 15.73 5.04
N ILE A 88 5.93 16.19 6.00
CA ILE A 88 7.18 16.91 5.71
C ILE A 88 8.09 16.07 4.80
N GLY A 89 8.33 14.82 5.13
CA GLY A 89 9.29 14.01 4.39
C GLY A 89 8.78 13.50 3.04
N ASP A 90 7.46 13.20 2.87
CA ASP A 90 6.92 12.70 1.61
C ASP A 90 6.59 13.83 0.62
N VAL A 91 6.07 14.96 1.12
CA VAL A 91 5.57 16.06 0.28
C VAL A 91 6.59 17.19 0.16
N LYS A 92 7.19 17.65 1.28
CA LYS A 92 8.00 18.86 1.29
C LYS A 92 9.49 18.63 1.01
N VAL A 93 10.08 17.56 1.56
CA VAL A 93 11.53 17.36 1.59
C VAL A 93 11.99 16.27 0.64
N GLY A 94 11.18 15.25 0.40
CA GLY A 94 11.51 14.18 -0.54
C GLY A 94 12.59 13.22 -0.03
N ILE A 95 12.52 12.81 1.26
CA ILE A 95 13.46 11.86 1.84
C ILE A 95 12.75 10.62 2.39
N HIS A 96 13.29 9.44 2.06
CA HIS A 96 12.81 8.19 2.67
C HIS A 96 13.04 8.17 4.16
N ARG A 97 12.06 7.71 4.92
CA ARG A 97 12.15 7.57 6.36
C ARG A 97 11.32 6.41 6.89
N VAL A 98 11.81 5.80 7.95
CA VAL A 98 11.09 4.82 8.76
C VAL A 98 10.98 5.37 10.17
N CYS A 99 9.76 5.44 10.70
CA CYS A 99 9.51 5.88 12.08
C CYS A 99 9.39 4.67 12.98
N VAL A 100 10.04 4.72 14.13
CA VAL A 100 9.94 3.74 15.21
C VAL A 100 9.62 4.46 16.52
N VAL A 101 8.91 3.79 17.43
CA VAL A 101 8.67 4.31 18.77
C VAL A 101 9.84 3.89 19.65
N GLY A 102 10.45 4.84 20.36
CA GLY A 102 11.67 4.64 21.14
C GLY A 102 11.56 3.49 22.14
N SER A 103 10.48 3.43 22.92
CA SER A 103 10.25 2.36 23.90
C SER A 103 10.12 0.96 23.31
N LYS A 104 9.66 0.84 22.04
CA LYS A 104 9.63 -0.45 21.33
C LYS A 104 10.98 -0.79 20.72
N PHE A 105 11.65 0.21 20.15
CA PHE A 105 12.95 0.04 19.49
C PHE A 105 14.05 -0.32 20.50
N ALA A 106 14.03 0.26 21.70
CA ALA A 106 14.96 -0.01 22.79
C ALA A 106 14.94 -1.46 23.29
N LYS A 107 13.81 -2.17 23.10
CA LYS A 107 13.71 -3.60 23.49
C LYS A 107 14.55 -4.51 22.60
N SER A 108 15.07 -4.06 21.48
CA SER A 108 15.92 -4.79 20.55
C SER A 108 15.40 -6.18 20.17
N GLN A 109 14.07 -6.34 20.08
CA GLN A 109 13.47 -7.63 19.79
C GLN A 109 13.74 -8.02 18.32
N PRO A 110 14.28 -9.22 18.03
CA PRO A 110 14.65 -9.63 16.68
C PRO A 110 13.48 -9.54 15.67
N GLN A 111 12.28 -9.98 16.06
CA GLN A 111 11.11 -9.90 15.19
C GLN A 111 10.71 -8.44 14.87
N TYR A 112 10.87 -7.53 15.84
CA TYR A 112 10.60 -6.11 15.60
C TYR A 112 11.62 -5.50 14.66
N PHE A 113 12.90 -5.81 14.83
CA PHE A 113 13.96 -5.38 13.93
C PHE A 113 13.76 -5.92 12.52
N ALA A 114 13.38 -7.20 12.38
CA ALA A 114 13.04 -7.79 11.10
C ALA A 114 11.91 -7.02 10.39
N ASN A 115 10.82 -6.73 11.09
CA ASN A 115 9.69 -5.97 10.53
C ASN A 115 10.06 -4.52 10.13
N VAL A 116 11.00 -3.90 10.84
CA VAL A 116 11.54 -2.58 10.46
C VAL A 116 12.45 -2.70 9.25
N ALA A 117 13.30 -3.72 9.20
CA ALA A 117 14.23 -3.99 8.09
C ALA A 117 13.51 -4.21 6.75
N LEU A 118 12.38 -4.92 6.73
CA LEU A 118 11.54 -5.08 5.53
C LEU A 118 11.14 -3.73 4.92
N LYS A 119 10.80 -2.74 5.76
CA LYS A 119 10.46 -1.39 5.28
C LYS A 119 11.67 -0.65 4.71
N PHE A 120 12.85 -0.84 5.29
CA PHE A 120 14.10 -0.27 4.78
C PHE A 120 14.36 -0.75 3.36
N ASN A 121 14.35 -2.08 3.16
CA ASN A 121 14.63 -2.68 1.88
C ASN A 121 13.65 -2.22 0.79
N LEU A 122 12.34 -2.26 1.07
CA LEU A 122 11.32 -1.82 0.11
C LEU A 122 11.46 -0.36 -0.31
N LYS A 123 11.70 0.55 0.65
CA LYS A 123 11.89 1.98 0.36
C LYS A 123 13.12 2.26 -0.48
N LEU A 124 14.13 1.43 -0.36
CA LEU A 124 15.38 1.53 -1.13
C LEU A 124 15.33 0.79 -2.47
N GLY A 125 14.16 0.24 -2.84
CA GLY A 125 13.94 -0.43 -4.13
C GLY A 125 14.25 -1.93 -4.12
N GLY A 126 14.44 -2.53 -2.94
CA GLY A 126 14.68 -3.97 -2.79
C GLY A 126 13.41 -4.84 -2.84
N ILE A 127 13.59 -6.13 -2.93
CA ILE A 127 12.54 -7.17 -2.93
C ILE A 127 12.72 -7.99 -1.66
N ASN A 128 11.64 -8.21 -0.93
CA ASN A 128 11.69 -8.93 0.35
C ASN A 128 11.27 -10.41 0.25
N GLN A 129 10.29 -10.72 -0.60
CA GLN A 129 9.76 -12.07 -0.77
C GLN A 129 9.78 -12.46 -2.24
N LEU A 130 10.00 -13.73 -2.48
CA LEU A 130 9.86 -14.38 -3.77
C LEU A 130 9.04 -15.65 -3.58
N VAL A 131 8.24 -15.97 -4.56
CA VAL A 131 7.60 -17.30 -4.71
C VAL A 131 8.18 -17.98 -5.94
N ASP A 132 7.99 -19.27 -6.03
CA ASP A 132 8.41 -20.01 -7.22
C ASP A 132 7.77 -19.39 -8.48
N ASN A 133 8.58 -19.16 -9.49
CA ASN A 133 8.14 -18.51 -10.74
C ASN A 133 6.98 -19.22 -11.41
N THR A 134 6.87 -20.54 -11.26
CA THR A 134 5.77 -21.34 -11.81
C THR A 134 4.43 -20.96 -11.21
N ARG A 135 4.42 -20.47 -9.95
CA ARG A 135 3.25 -20.01 -9.23
C ARG A 135 2.72 -18.64 -9.69
N LEU A 136 3.56 -17.86 -10.36
CA LEU A 136 3.17 -16.55 -10.87
C LEU A 136 2.56 -16.56 -12.27
N GLY A 137 2.44 -17.74 -12.89
CA GLY A 137 1.69 -17.95 -14.12
C GLY A 137 1.99 -16.91 -15.21
N ILE A 138 0.99 -16.10 -15.54
CA ILE A 138 1.08 -15.08 -16.60
C ILE A 138 2.06 -13.94 -16.25
N ILE A 139 2.29 -13.69 -14.97
CA ILE A 139 3.15 -12.60 -14.50
C ILE A 139 4.62 -12.93 -14.76
N ASN A 140 5.00 -14.21 -14.63
CA ASN A 140 6.37 -14.66 -14.88
C ASN A 140 6.87 -14.38 -16.31
N LYS A 141 5.97 -14.18 -17.27
CA LYS A 141 6.32 -13.83 -18.66
C LYS A 141 6.78 -12.37 -18.82
N ASP A 142 6.78 -11.59 -17.75
CA ASP A 142 7.18 -10.18 -17.72
C ASP A 142 6.40 -9.28 -18.70
N LYS A 143 5.12 -9.60 -18.90
CA LYS A 143 4.20 -8.92 -19.83
C LYS A 143 2.86 -8.55 -19.19
N THR A 144 2.76 -8.73 -17.89
CA THR A 144 1.54 -8.44 -17.10
C THR A 144 1.84 -7.42 -16.03
N MET A 145 1.19 -6.27 -16.13
CA MET A 145 1.15 -5.29 -15.05
C MET A 145 0.00 -5.64 -14.11
N VAL A 146 0.28 -5.68 -12.81
CA VAL A 146 -0.76 -5.83 -11.78
C VAL A 146 -1.00 -4.47 -11.14
N VAL A 147 -2.27 -4.11 -11.00
CA VAL A 147 -2.72 -2.80 -10.50
C VAL A 147 -3.62 -3.00 -9.30
N GLY A 148 -3.42 -2.20 -8.26
CA GLY A 148 -4.34 -2.07 -7.13
C GLY A 148 -4.92 -0.67 -7.07
N ILE A 149 -6.22 -0.56 -6.79
CA ILE A 149 -6.95 0.70 -6.69
C ILE A 149 -7.79 0.68 -5.42
N ASP A 150 -7.77 1.76 -4.67
CA ASP A 150 -8.63 1.98 -3.50
C ASP A 150 -8.99 3.46 -3.36
N VAL A 151 -10.08 3.74 -2.64
CA VAL A 151 -10.52 5.09 -2.32
C VAL A 151 -10.79 5.19 -0.82
N THR A 152 -10.18 6.17 -0.18
CA THR A 152 -10.47 6.49 1.22
C THR A 152 -11.41 7.68 1.32
N HIS A 153 -12.37 7.59 2.22
CA HIS A 153 -13.35 8.63 2.48
C HIS A 153 -13.14 9.32 3.82
N PRO A 154 -13.65 10.56 3.98
CA PRO A 154 -13.70 11.22 5.27
C PRO A 154 -14.46 10.39 6.29
N SER A 155 -13.91 10.30 7.50
CA SER A 155 -14.57 9.63 8.64
C SER A 155 -15.72 10.49 9.19
N PRO A 156 -16.70 9.91 9.89
CA PRO A 156 -17.63 10.71 10.68
C PRO A 156 -16.87 11.68 11.60
N GLY A 157 -17.25 12.96 11.57
CA GLY A 157 -16.57 14.02 12.32
C GLY A 157 -15.42 14.74 11.58
N SER A 158 -15.07 14.32 10.37
CA SER A 158 -14.19 15.11 9.50
C SER A 158 -14.86 16.43 9.09
N ALA A 159 -14.06 17.41 8.64
CA ALA A 159 -14.59 18.65 8.10
C ALA A 159 -15.56 18.40 6.94
N SER A 160 -16.57 19.24 6.76
CA SER A 160 -17.61 19.05 5.73
C SER A 160 -17.07 19.04 4.31
N ASN A 161 -15.96 19.76 4.09
CA ASN A 161 -15.24 19.85 2.82
C ASN A 161 -14.06 18.85 2.71
N ALA A 162 -13.93 17.90 3.64
CA ALA A 162 -12.88 16.88 3.56
C ALA A 162 -13.06 16.02 2.30
N PRO A 163 -12.04 15.91 1.45
CA PRO A 163 -12.14 15.19 0.18
C PRO A 163 -12.07 13.67 0.38
N SER A 164 -12.45 12.93 -0.66
CA SER A 164 -12.01 11.56 -0.85
C SER A 164 -10.64 11.54 -1.53
N VAL A 165 -9.86 10.49 -1.29
CA VAL A 165 -8.56 10.31 -1.96
C VAL A 165 -8.52 8.96 -2.63
N ALA A 166 -8.30 8.97 -3.94
CA ALA A 166 -8.06 7.78 -4.73
C ALA A 166 -6.57 7.46 -4.77
N GLY A 167 -6.22 6.21 -4.56
CA GLY A 167 -4.87 5.69 -4.63
C GLY A 167 -4.75 4.54 -5.62
N MET A 168 -3.71 4.57 -6.46
CA MET A 168 -3.36 3.47 -7.35
C MET A 168 -1.92 3.06 -7.13
N VAL A 169 -1.69 1.77 -7.04
CA VAL A 169 -0.37 1.14 -7.12
C VAL A 169 -0.27 0.28 -8.37
N ALA A 170 0.91 0.17 -8.95
CA ALA A 170 1.13 -0.74 -10.06
C ALA A 170 2.50 -1.41 -9.97
N SER A 171 2.55 -2.70 -10.28
CA SER A 171 3.82 -3.44 -10.35
C SER A 171 4.65 -2.95 -11.53
N ILE A 172 5.97 -2.93 -11.34
CA ILE A 172 6.92 -2.55 -12.39
C ILE A 172 7.90 -3.67 -12.76
N ASP A 173 7.79 -4.80 -12.10
CA ASP A 173 8.66 -5.95 -12.29
C ASP A 173 7.90 -7.28 -12.18
N LYS A 174 8.44 -8.32 -12.80
CA LYS A 174 7.85 -9.67 -12.80
C LYS A 174 7.87 -10.38 -11.45
N TRP A 175 8.64 -9.87 -10.50
CA TRP A 175 8.75 -10.42 -9.15
C TRP A 175 7.70 -9.85 -8.21
N LEU A 176 6.95 -8.84 -8.66
CA LEU A 176 5.99 -8.08 -7.86
C LEU A 176 6.63 -7.50 -6.59
N GLY A 177 7.90 -7.12 -6.68
CA GLY A 177 8.67 -6.60 -5.55
C GLY A 177 8.48 -5.11 -5.31
N GLN A 178 8.22 -4.33 -6.38
CA GLN A 178 8.09 -2.89 -6.31
C GLN A 178 6.76 -2.40 -6.89
N TRP A 179 6.10 -1.50 -6.14
CA TRP A 179 4.76 -1.00 -6.41
C TRP A 179 4.71 0.53 -6.25
N PRO A 180 5.26 1.30 -7.18
CA PRO A 180 5.11 2.77 -7.14
C PRO A 180 3.63 3.17 -7.16
N ALA A 181 3.31 4.21 -6.41
CA ALA A 181 1.94 4.67 -6.22
C ALA A 181 1.69 6.06 -6.80
N ASP A 182 0.42 6.37 -7.06
CA ASP A 182 -0.07 7.70 -7.36
C ASP A 182 -1.35 7.99 -6.57
N LEU A 183 -1.60 9.27 -6.28
CA LEU A 183 -2.69 9.74 -5.45
C LEU A 183 -3.45 10.88 -6.16
N ARG A 184 -4.78 10.92 -5.99
CA ARG A 184 -5.62 12.03 -6.43
C ARG A 184 -6.64 12.37 -5.37
N ILE A 185 -6.82 13.65 -5.13
CA ILE A 185 -7.97 14.17 -4.38
C ILE A 185 -9.18 14.17 -5.31
N GLN A 186 -10.31 13.80 -4.79
CA GLN A 186 -11.59 13.86 -5.49
C GLN A 186 -12.71 14.28 -4.55
N GLU A 187 -13.89 14.53 -5.12
CA GLU A 187 -15.08 14.94 -4.40
C GLU A 187 -15.36 14.05 -3.18
N SER A 188 -15.80 14.67 -2.08
CA SER A 188 -16.11 13.98 -0.83
C SER A 188 -17.10 12.83 -1.05
N ARG A 189 -16.81 11.67 -0.49
CA ARG A 189 -17.64 10.45 -0.55
C ARG A 189 -17.91 9.92 -1.96
N ARG A 190 -17.14 10.33 -2.93
CA ARG A 190 -17.18 9.78 -4.27
C ARG A 190 -16.31 8.53 -4.34
N GLU A 191 -16.95 7.35 -4.55
CA GLU A 191 -16.23 6.06 -4.63
C GLU A 191 -15.54 5.88 -5.98
N MET A 192 -16.19 6.24 -7.08
CA MET A 192 -15.61 6.07 -8.43
C MET A 192 -14.46 7.03 -8.68
N VAL A 193 -13.35 6.51 -9.20
CA VAL A 193 -12.13 7.29 -9.43
C VAL A 193 -12.27 8.13 -10.70
N SER A 194 -12.16 9.45 -10.57
CA SER A 194 -12.43 10.40 -11.66
C SER A 194 -11.26 10.58 -12.62
N GLU A 195 -10.01 10.52 -12.15
CA GLU A 195 -8.80 10.75 -12.96
C GLU A 195 -8.03 9.45 -13.25
N LEU A 196 -8.73 8.33 -13.38
CA LEU A 196 -8.14 7.01 -13.49
C LEU A 196 -7.28 6.86 -14.75
N ASP A 197 -7.64 7.53 -15.83
CA ASP A 197 -6.87 7.53 -17.06
C ASP A 197 -5.50 8.20 -16.89
N SER A 198 -5.43 9.35 -16.21
CA SER A 198 -4.18 10.07 -15.97
C SER A 198 -3.25 9.29 -15.03
N ILE A 199 -3.82 8.66 -13.99
CA ILE A 199 -3.06 7.86 -13.05
C ILE A 199 -2.49 6.61 -13.75
N LEU A 200 -3.30 5.87 -14.51
CA LEU A 200 -2.83 4.67 -15.21
C LEU A 200 -1.77 5.02 -16.26
N LYS A 201 -1.91 6.12 -17.00
CA LYS A 201 -0.87 6.57 -17.94
C LYS A 201 0.47 6.78 -17.23
N SER A 202 0.46 7.41 -16.07
CA SER A 202 1.69 7.60 -15.28
C SER A 202 2.34 6.28 -14.88
N ARG A 203 1.55 5.26 -14.51
CA ARG A 203 2.04 3.93 -14.15
C ARG A 203 2.58 3.16 -15.37
N LEU A 204 1.92 3.24 -16.52
CA LEU A 204 2.38 2.66 -17.77
C LEU A 204 3.73 3.27 -18.22
N HIS A 205 3.93 4.57 -18.01
CA HIS A 205 5.24 5.18 -18.25
C HIS A 205 6.33 4.62 -17.31
N LEU A 206 6.02 4.40 -16.02
CA LEU A 206 6.97 3.81 -15.08
C LEU A 206 7.29 2.34 -15.40
N TRP A 207 6.32 1.57 -15.89
CA TRP A 207 6.56 0.23 -16.43
C TRP A 207 7.71 0.22 -17.44
N LYS A 208 7.70 1.16 -18.39
CA LYS A 208 8.77 1.27 -19.40
C LYS A 208 10.06 1.84 -18.83
N THR A 209 9.98 2.92 -18.08
CA THR A 209 11.19 3.68 -17.67
C THR A 209 11.89 3.04 -16.48
N GLN A 210 11.19 2.82 -15.37
CA GLN A 210 11.75 2.26 -14.14
C GLN A 210 11.77 0.73 -14.18
N GLY A 211 10.72 0.09 -14.73
CA GLY A 211 10.65 -1.35 -14.97
C GLY A 211 11.58 -1.82 -16.10
N LYS A 212 12.12 -0.88 -16.90
CA LYS A 212 13.02 -1.13 -18.03
C LYS A 212 12.46 -2.03 -19.13
N HIS A 213 11.13 -2.04 -19.28
CA HIS A 213 10.48 -2.79 -20.34
C HIS A 213 10.53 -2.03 -21.67
N ARG A 214 10.80 -2.75 -22.75
CA ARG A 214 10.84 -2.15 -24.10
C ARG A 214 9.46 -1.79 -24.63
N VAL A 215 8.45 -2.53 -24.23
CA VAL A 215 7.05 -2.40 -24.67
C VAL A 215 6.11 -2.22 -23.49
N PHE A 216 4.90 -1.76 -23.74
CA PHE A 216 3.84 -1.74 -22.75
C PHE A 216 3.38 -3.18 -22.41
N PRO A 217 2.73 -3.40 -21.25
CA PRO A 217 2.30 -4.73 -20.86
C PRO A 217 1.21 -5.27 -21.83
N ASP A 218 1.27 -6.57 -22.14
CA ASP A 218 0.23 -7.24 -22.93
C ASP A 218 -1.07 -7.42 -22.11
N ASN A 219 -0.94 -7.49 -20.77
CA ASN A 219 -2.07 -7.66 -19.86
C ASN A 219 -2.02 -6.67 -18.71
N ILE A 220 -3.19 -6.21 -18.26
CA ILE A 220 -3.36 -5.38 -17.08
C ILE A 220 -4.37 -6.09 -16.16
N LEU A 221 -3.88 -6.59 -15.01
CA LEU A 221 -4.70 -7.26 -14.01
C LEU A 221 -5.00 -6.29 -12.87
N VAL A 222 -6.26 -5.89 -12.74
CA VAL A 222 -6.70 -4.84 -11.81
C VAL A 222 -7.44 -5.46 -10.63
N TYR A 223 -7.01 -5.12 -9.41
CA TYR A 223 -7.69 -5.40 -8.15
C TYR A 223 -8.22 -4.08 -7.57
N ARG A 224 -9.54 -3.92 -7.55
CA ARG A 224 -10.26 -2.72 -7.09
C ARG A 224 -10.89 -2.99 -5.73
N ASP A 225 -10.35 -2.39 -4.67
CA ASP A 225 -10.88 -2.51 -3.31
C ASP A 225 -11.93 -1.44 -3.02
N GLY A 226 -12.75 -1.66 -2.01
CA GLY A 226 -13.66 -0.67 -1.42
C GLY A 226 -15.05 -0.57 -2.06
N VAL A 227 -15.28 -1.15 -3.22
CA VAL A 227 -16.57 -1.04 -3.95
C VAL A 227 -17.64 -1.94 -3.34
N SER A 228 -18.84 -1.40 -3.10
CA SER A 228 -20.01 -2.17 -2.65
C SER A 228 -20.64 -2.96 -3.81
N GLU A 229 -21.33 -4.08 -3.49
CA GLU A 229 -21.97 -4.96 -4.48
C GLU A 229 -22.92 -4.20 -5.43
N GLY A 230 -23.68 -3.24 -4.90
CA GLY A 230 -24.59 -2.39 -5.70
C GLY A 230 -23.88 -1.46 -6.71
N GLN A 231 -22.56 -1.34 -6.64
CA GLN A 231 -21.77 -0.45 -7.50
C GLN A 231 -20.90 -1.18 -8.53
N TYR A 232 -20.96 -2.51 -8.63
CA TYR A 232 -20.13 -3.26 -9.57
C TYR A 232 -20.39 -2.87 -11.03
N ALA A 233 -21.65 -2.67 -11.42
CA ALA A 233 -22.00 -2.17 -12.74
C ALA A 233 -21.44 -0.76 -12.97
N THR A 234 -21.48 0.10 -11.96
CA THR A 234 -20.95 1.48 -12.06
C THR A 234 -19.45 1.48 -12.35
N VAL A 235 -18.68 0.54 -11.79
CA VAL A 235 -17.24 0.41 -12.11
C VAL A 235 -17.03 0.11 -13.60
N ILE A 236 -17.83 -0.79 -14.17
CA ILE A 236 -17.79 -1.08 -15.61
C ILE A 236 -18.17 0.13 -16.46
N ASP A 237 -19.18 0.87 -16.03
CA ASP A 237 -19.71 2.01 -16.81
C ASP A 237 -18.84 3.26 -16.69
N THR A 238 -18.09 3.44 -15.59
CA THR A 238 -17.36 4.69 -15.33
C THR A 238 -15.84 4.51 -15.29
N GLU A 239 -15.30 3.51 -14.58
CA GLU A 239 -13.86 3.32 -14.42
C GLU A 239 -13.21 2.58 -15.59
N LEU A 240 -13.87 1.54 -16.14
CA LEU A 240 -13.33 0.80 -17.27
C LEU A 240 -13.13 1.67 -18.55
N PRO A 241 -14.04 2.59 -18.92
CA PRO A 241 -13.78 3.51 -20.04
C PRO A 241 -12.55 4.39 -19.83
N LEU A 242 -12.28 4.85 -18.60
CA LEU A 242 -11.09 5.62 -18.28
C LEU A 242 -9.80 4.78 -18.39
N LEU A 243 -9.84 3.54 -17.92
CA LEU A 243 -8.72 2.59 -18.10
C LEU A 243 -8.46 2.38 -19.60
N ARG A 244 -9.50 2.15 -20.40
CA ARG A 244 -9.40 1.96 -21.85
C ARG A 244 -8.87 3.20 -22.56
N LYS A 245 -9.30 4.39 -22.17
CA LYS A 245 -8.79 5.66 -22.69
C LYS A 245 -7.28 5.78 -22.42
N ALA A 246 -6.81 5.45 -21.23
CA ALA A 246 -5.40 5.55 -20.88
C ALA A 246 -4.48 4.77 -21.84
N TYR A 247 -4.82 3.53 -22.15
CA TYR A 247 -3.99 2.75 -23.05
C TYR A 247 -4.24 3.06 -24.54
N ALA A 248 -5.45 3.44 -24.91
CA ALA A 248 -5.73 3.84 -26.30
C ALA A 248 -4.86 5.04 -26.73
N GLU A 249 -4.52 5.93 -25.80
CA GLU A 249 -3.66 7.08 -26.06
C GLU A 249 -2.16 6.73 -26.08
N LEU A 250 -1.73 5.64 -25.43
CA LEU A 250 -0.32 5.33 -25.25
C LEU A 250 0.19 4.16 -26.10
N TYR A 251 -0.69 3.18 -26.38
CA TYR A 251 -0.28 1.98 -27.12
C TYR A 251 -0.13 2.27 -28.60
N PRO A 252 0.93 1.76 -29.26
CA PRO A 252 1.13 1.97 -30.67
C PRO A 252 0.04 1.24 -31.50
N PRO A 253 -0.31 1.76 -32.70
CA PRO A 253 -1.36 1.17 -33.53
C PRO A 253 -1.22 -0.33 -33.84
N PRO A 254 -0.01 -0.90 -33.99
CA PRO A 254 0.14 -2.35 -34.18
C PRO A 254 -0.33 -3.17 -33.00
N ASP A 255 -0.21 -2.66 -31.77
CA ASP A 255 -0.62 -3.38 -30.55
C ASP A 255 -2.13 -3.23 -30.34
N THR A 256 -2.71 -2.06 -30.56
CA THR A 256 -4.16 -1.86 -30.47
C THR A 256 -4.91 -2.67 -31.53
N LYS A 257 -4.36 -2.84 -32.75
CA LYS A 257 -4.90 -3.74 -33.76
C LYS A 257 -4.92 -5.21 -33.35
N LYS A 258 -4.02 -5.62 -32.46
CA LYS A 258 -4.01 -6.98 -31.84
C LYS A 258 -4.96 -7.08 -30.66
N GLY A 259 -5.66 -6.01 -30.28
CA GLY A 259 -6.54 -5.94 -29.11
C GLY A 259 -5.81 -5.82 -27.78
N LEU A 260 -4.55 -5.34 -27.78
CA LEU A 260 -3.77 -5.14 -26.56
C LEU A 260 -4.02 -3.75 -25.94
N PRO A 261 -3.90 -3.65 -24.62
CA PRO A 261 -3.75 -4.73 -23.63
C PRO A 261 -5.08 -5.44 -23.37
N HIS A 262 -5.00 -6.70 -22.91
CA HIS A 262 -6.15 -7.37 -22.31
C HIS A 262 -6.28 -6.95 -20.84
N ILE A 263 -7.51 -6.70 -20.38
CA ILE A 263 -7.80 -6.30 -19.00
C ILE A 263 -8.62 -7.38 -18.31
N THR A 264 -8.26 -7.72 -17.07
CA THR A 264 -9.16 -8.39 -16.12
C THR A 264 -9.33 -7.48 -14.92
N LEU A 265 -10.59 -7.19 -14.57
CA LEU A 265 -10.97 -6.29 -13.48
C LEU A 265 -11.69 -7.09 -12.40
N ILE A 266 -11.13 -7.07 -11.20
CA ILE A 266 -11.57 -7.84 -10.04
C ILE A 266 -11.90 -6.87 -8.92
N ILE A 267 -13.13 -6.92 -8.42
CA ILE A 267 -13.50 -6.22 -7.19
C ILE A 267 -13.07 -7.07 -6.01
N VAL A 268 -12.49 -6.43 -5.00
CA VAL A 268 -12.01 -7.10 -3.79
C VAL A 268 -12.81 -6.61 -2.61
N GLY A 269 -13.40 -7.53 -1.86
CA GLY A 269 -14.19 -7.23 -0.68
C GLY A 269 -13.70 -7.99 0.55
N LYS A 270 -13.58 -7.30 1.68
CA LYS A 270 -13.25 -7.92 2.96
C LYS A 270 -14.24 -7.58 4.07
N ARG A 271 -15.08 -6.56 3.85
CA ARG A 271 -16.04 -6.06 4.83
C ARG A 271 -17.42 -6.74 4.71
N HIS A 272 -17.41 -8.08 4.53
CA HIS A 272 -18.60 -8.92 4.49
C HIS A 272 -18.70 -9.82 5.73
N HIS A 273 -19.87 -10.46 5.93
CA HIS A 273 -20.17 -11.29 7.11
C HIS A 273 -19.96 -12.80 6.87
N THR A 274 -19.68 -13.23 5.65
CA THR A 274 -19.45 -14.64 5.31
C THR A 274 -18.24 -15.19 6.05
N ARG A 275 -18.41 -16.35 6.68
CA ARG A 275 -17.35 -17.08 7.40
C ARG A 275 -17.44 -18.55 7.04
N PHE A 276 -16.30 -19.22 6.98
CA PHE A 276 -16.21 -20.64 6.71
C PHE A 276 -15.65 -21.37 7.93
N TYR A 277 -16.16 -22.56 8.18
CA TYR A 277 -15.74 -23.40 9.31
C TYR A 277 -15.44 -24.80 8.79
N PRO A 278 -14.28 -25.38 9.13
CA PRO A 278 -13.95 -26.75 8.76
C PRO A 278 -14.88 -27.73 9.51
N THR A 279 -15.31 -28.77 8.81
CA THR A 279 -16.14 -29.85 9.39
C THR A 279 -15.30 -30.93 10.02
N SER A 280 -14.01 -30.98 9.77
CA SER A 280 -13.05 -31.92 10.31
C SER A 280 -11.86 -31.21 10.94
N ALA A 281 -11.34 -31.74 12.03
CA ALA A 281 -10.14 -31.23 12.67
C ALA A 281 -8.88 -31.32 11.77
N SER A 282 -8.86 -32.28 10.82
CA SER A 282 -7.78 -32.41 9.85
C SER A 282 -7.71 -31.22 8.87
N ASP A 283 -8.84 -30.52 8.67
CA ASP A 283 -8.95 -29.40 7.74
C ASP A 283 -8.88 -28.03 8.43
N ALA A 284 -8.71 -28.06 9.76
CA ALA A 284 -8.57 -26.87 10.60
C ALA A 284 -7.10 -26.46 10.78
N ASP A 285 -6.89 -25.16 10.97
CA ASP A 285 -5.67 -24.62 11.53
C ASP A 285 -5.67 -24.70 13.08
N ARG A 286 -4.61 -24.23 13.72
CA ARG A 286 -4.49 -24.23 15.20
C ARG A 286 -5.56 -23.43 15.93
N SER A 287 -6.24 -22.52 15.23
CA SER A 287 -7.29 -21.64 15.75
C SER A 287 -8.70 -22.09 15.30
N SER A 288 -8.83 -23.32 14.81
CA SER A 288 -10.07 -23.92 14.27
C SER A 288 -10.64 -23.15 13.07
N ASN A 289 -9.83 -22.43 12.34
CA ASN A 289 -10.19 -21.80 11.07
C ASN A 289 -9.83 -22.74 9.90
N PRO A 290 -10.43 -22.54 8.69
CA PRO A 290 -9.98 -23.23 7.49
C PRO A 290 -8.47 -22.99 7.26
N LYS A 291 -7.78 -23.99 6.74
CA LYS A 291 -6.36 -23.86 6.38
C LYS A 291 -6.16 -22.74 5.36
N ASN A 292 -5.00 -22.10 5.39
CA ASN A 292 -4.67 -21.10 4.37
C ASN A 292 -4.61 -21.76 2.98
N GLY A 293 -5.08 -21.04 1.97
CA GLY A 293 -5.26 -21.56 0.62
C GLY A 293 -6.64 -22.18 0.38
N THR A 294 -7.52 -22.23 1.39
CA THR A 294 -8.90 -22.65 1.17
C THR A 294 -9.62 -21.66 0.26
N VAL A 295 -10.17 -22.15 -0.82
CA VAL A 295 -11.02 -21.43 -1.77
C VAL A 295 -12.45 -21.95 -1.67
N VAL A 296 -13.43 -21.05 -1.76
CA VAL A 296 -14.84 -21.40 -1.89
C VAL A 296 -15.41 -20.64 -3.08
N ASP A 297 -15.63 -21.37 -4.17
CA ASP A 297 -16.08 -20.88 -5.46
C ASP A 297 -17.49 -21.37 -5.84
N ARG A 298 -18.16 -22.09 -4.91
CA ARG A 298 -19.46 -22.71 -5.12
C ARG A 298 -20.34 -22.65 -3.87
N GLY A 299 -21.65 -22.71 -4.08
CA GLY A 299 -22.64 -22.85 -3.02
C GLY A 299 -23.04 -21.56 -2.31
N VAL A 300 -22.12 -20.62 -2.14
CA VAL A 300 -22.33 -19.29 -1.54
C VAL A 300 -21.89 -18.15 -2.46
N THR A 301 -21.42 -18.48 -3.64
CA THR A 301 -21.02 -17.56 -4.70
C THR A 301 -22.18 -17.34 -5.68
N GLU A 302 -22.05 -16.33 -6.52
CA GLU A 302 -23.04 -15.98 -7.53
C GLU A 302 -23.19 -17.08 -8.60
N THR A 303 -24.44 -17.42 -8.96
CA THR A 303 -24.69 -18.50 -9.94
C THR A 303 -24.34 -18.11 -11.37
N ARG A 304 -24.44 -16.82 -11.72
CA ARG A 304 -24.29 -16.31 -13.09
C ARG A 304 -23.02 -15.51 -13.33
N ASN A 305 -22.33 -15.18 -12.25
CA ASN A 305 -21.11 -14.39 -12.27
C ASN A 305 -19.94 -15.23 -11.74
N TRP A 306 -18.75 -14.73 -11.93
CA TRP A 306 -17.55 -15.39 -11.46
C TRP A 306 -17.04 -14.69 -10.22
N ASP A 307 -17.11 -15.34 -9.09
CA ASP A 307 -16.58 -14.87 -7.81
C ASP A 307 -16.10 -16.03 -6.95
N PHE A 308 -15.21 -15.76 -6.03
CA PHE A 308 -14.70 -16.72 -5.08
C PHE A 308 -14.28 -16.06 -3.77
N PHE A 309 -14.32 -16.85 -2.70
CA PHE A 309 -13.75 -16.48 -1.40
C PHE A 309 -12.42 -17.18 -1.21
N LEU A 310 -11.42 -16.46 -0.73
CA LEU A 310 -10.08 -17.00 -0.48
C LEU A 310 -9.66 -16.75 0.96
N GLN A 311 -9.42 -17.84 1.70
CA GLN A 311 -8.76 -17.82 3.01
C GLN A 311 -7.25 -17.93 2.80
N SER A 312 -6.59 -16.83 2.47
CA SER A 312 -5.17 -16.80 2.09
C SER A 312 -4.19 -16.83 3.26
N HIS A 313 -4.65 -16.53 4.47
CA HIS A 313 -3.80 -16.36 5.67
C HIS A 313 -4.26 -17.23 6.83
N THR A 314 -3.37 -17.45 7.79
CA THR A 314 -3.70 -18.04 9.10
C THR A 314 -4.01 -16.92 10.09
N ALA A 315 -5.19 -16.91 10.70
CA ALA A 315 -5.54 -15.94 11.71
C ALA A 315 -4.72 -16.18 12.99
N LEU A 316 -4.21 -15.11 13.57
CA LEU A 316 -3.46 -15.20 14.84
C LEU A 316 -4.40 -15.45 16.02
N GLN A 317 -5.62 -14.93 15.95
CA GLN A 317 -6.65 -15.03 16.99
C GLN A 317 -8.03 -14.84 16.36
N GLY A 318 -9.03 -15.53 16.90
CA GLY A 318 -10.43 -15.43 16.50
C GLY A 318 -10.74 -16.06 15.14
N THR A 319 -11.94 -15.76 14.61
CA THR A 319 -12.41 -16.31 13.34
C THR A 319 -11.77 -15.57 12.15
N ALA A 320 -11.21 -16.32 11.23
CA ALA A 320 -10.61 -15.79 10.01
C ALA A 320 -11.68 -15.14 9.11
N ARG A 321 -11.29 -14.05 8.44
CA ARG A 321 -12.12 -13.38 7.44
C ARG A 321 -11.51 -13.62 6.06
N PRO A 322 -12.13 -14.46 5.21
CA PRO A 322 -11.67 -14.63 3.84
C PRO A 322 -11.84 -13.33 3.06
N ALA A 323 -11.06 -13.12 2.02
CA ALA A 323 -11.34 -12.07 1.05
C ALA A 323 -12.29 -12.60 -0.01
N HIS A 324 -13.19 -11.76 -0.49
CA HIS A 324 -14.10 -12.04 -1.61
C HIS A 324 -13.56 -11.35 -2.86
N TYR A 325 -13.43 -12.10 -3.94
CA TYR A 325 -12.96 -11.62 -5.23
C TYR A 325 -14.07 -11.82 -6.26
N TYR A 326 -14.54 -10.73 -6.86
CA TYR A 326 -15.60 -10.73 -7.84
C TYR A 326 -15.08 -10.22 -9.19
N ILE A 327 -15.14 -11.04 -10.21
CA ILE A 327 -14.59 -10.75 -11.53
C ILE A 327 -15.67 -10.05 -12.36
N VAL A 328 -15.58 -8.73 -12.50
CA VAL A 328 -16.54 -7.94 -13.29
C VAL A 328 -16.19 -7.92 -14.79
N LEU A 329 -14.92 -8.15 -15.13
CA LEU A 329 -14.46 -8.27 -16.51
C LEU A 329 -13.27 -9.23 -16.60
N ASP A 330 -13.29 -10.16 -17.52
CA ASP A 330 -12.13 -10.98 -17.86
C ASP A 330 -11.86 -11.04 -19.36
N GLU A 331 -10.74 -10.45 -19.78
CA GLU A 331 -10.22 -10.55 -21.14
C GLU A 331 -8.90 -11.35 -21.19
N ILE A 332 -8.31 -11.67 -20.04
CA ILE A 332 -6.99 -12.30 -19.93
C ILE A 332 -7.13 -13.84 -19.87
N PHE A 333 -7.91 -14.34 -18.95
CA PHE A 333 -7.94 -15.77 -18.60
C PHE A 333 -8.89 -16.55 -19.52
N ALA A 334 -10.07 -16.02 -19.84
CA ALA A 334 -11.09 -16.69 -20.66
C ALA A 334 -10.58 -17.12 -22.04
N LYS A 335 -9.57 -16.43 -22.59
CA LYS A 335 -9.00 -16.75 -23.91
C LYS A 335 -7.77 -17.63 -23.85
N ARG A 336 -7.36 -18.09 -22.67
CA ARG A 336 -6.11 -18.85 -22.49
C ARG A 336 -6.38 -20.34 -22.36
N LYS A 337 -5.43 -21.12 -22.84
CA LYS A 337 -5.40 -22.55 -22.55
C LYS A 337 -5.08 -22.73 -21.05
N VAL A 338 -5.89 -23.53 -20.38
CA VAL A 338 -5.67 -23.90 -18.98
C VAL A 338 -4.43 -24.79 -18.87
N PRO A 339 -3.41 -24.40 -18.11
CA PRO A 339 -2.22 -25.22 -17.92
C PRO A 339 -2.48 -26.33 -16.89
N PRO A 340 -1.88 -27.51 -17.02
CA PRO A 340 -1.89 -28.49 -15.93
C PRO A 340 -1.23 -27.92 -14.66
N PRO A 341 -1.67 -28.26 -13.45
CA PRO A 341 -2.71 -29.27 -13.12
C PRO A 341 -4.14 -28.73 -13.06
N PHE A 342 -4.37 -27.48 -13.42
CA PHE A 342 -5.66 -26.79 -13.31
C PHE A 342 -6.70 -27.40 -14.26
N GLN A 343 -7.97 -27.37 -13.86
CA GLN A 343 -9.08 -27.90 -14.63
C GLN A 343 -9.82 -26.83 -15.41
N ASN A 344 -9.82 -25.60 -14.89
CA ASN A 344 -10.51 -24.47 -15.50
C ASN A 344 -9.74 -23.15 -15.26
N VAL A 345 -10.21 -22.05 -15.82
CA VAL A 345 -9.58 -20.74 -15.72
C VAL A 345 -9.73 -20.12 -14.34
N ALA A 346 -10.77 -20.48 -13.57
CA ALA A 346 -10.97 -20.00 -12.22
C ALA A 346 -9.85 -20.50 -11.30
N ASP A 347 -9.53 -21.80 -11.35
CA ASP A 347 -8.42 -22.39 -10.59
C ASP A 347 -7.10 -21.63 -10.83
N VAL A 348 -6.86 -21.19 -12.07
CA VAL A 348 -5.63 -20.46 -12.44
C VAL A 348 -5.58 -19.08 -11.78
N LEU A 349 -6.69 -18.34 -11.76
CA LEU A 349 -6.76 -17.03 -11.13
C LEU A 349 -6.72 -17.12 -9.60
N GLU A 350 -7.39 -18.11 -9.03
CA GLU A 350 -7.44 -18.39 -7.60
C GLU A 350 -6.04 -18.73 -7.06
N ASP A 351 -5.33 -19.66 -7.72
CA ASP A 351 -3.94 -20.00 -7.33
C ASP A 351 -2.99 -18.81 -7.49
N LEU A 352 -3.13 -18.05 -8.59
CA LEU A 352 -2.35 -16.82 -8.79
C LEU A 352 -2.61 -15.80 -7.68
N THR A 353 -3.88 -15.54 -7.34
CA THR A 353 -4.28 -14.61 -6.29
C THR A 353 -3.76 -15.05 -4.93
N HIS A 354 -3.86 -16.34 -4.61
CA HIS A 354 -3.30 -16.92 -3.39
C HIS A 354 -1.78 -16.79 -3.35
N SER A 355 -1.09 -17.14 -4.44
CA SER A 355 0.36 -17.05 -4.55
C SER A 355 0.87 -15.62 -4.34
N MET A 356 0.17 -14.62 -4.88
CA MET A 356 0.47 -13.21 -4.63
C MET A 356 0.35 -12.83 -3.15
N CYS A 357 -0.57 -13.42 -2.38
CA CYS A 357 -0.72 -13.10 -0.95
C CYS A 357 0.55 -13.36 -0.13
N TYR A 358 1.50 -14.15 -0.62
CA TYR A 358 2.82 -14.35 -0.02
C TYR A 358 3.83 -13.27 -0.38
N LEU A 359 3.53 -12.40 -1.36
CA LEU A 359 4.45 -11.38 -1.87
C LEU A 359 4.26 -9.99 -1.23
N PHE A 360 3.51 -9.91 -0.14
CA PHE A 360 3.38 -8.65 0.58
C PHE A 360 4.67 -8.31 1.32
N GLY A 361 5.43 -7.35 0.80
CA GLY A 361 6.80 -7.06 1.26
C GLY A 361 6.96 -6.62 2.72
N ARG A 362 5.87 -6.29 3.42
CA ARG A 362 5.90 -5.94 4.86
C ARG A 362 5.63 -7.11 5.81
N ALA A 363 5.36 -8.29 5.28
CA ALA A 363 5.06 -9.48 6.07
C ALA A 363 5.88 -10.68 5.59
N THR A 364 6.18 -11.59 6.51
CA THR A 364 6.90 -12.85 6.23
C THR A 364 5.95 -14.04 6.08
N LYS A 365 4.64 -13.79 6.04
CA LYS A 365 3.57 -14.78 5.89
C LYS A 365 2.54 -14.25 4.91
N ALA A 366 1.69 -15.14 4.38
CA ALA A 366 0.58 -14.73 3.53
C ALA A 366 -0.34 -13.73 4.25
N VAL A 367 -0.75 -12.71 3.52
CA VAL A 367 -1.69 -11.69 3.99
C VAL A 367 -3.11 -12.01 3.60
N SER A 368 -4.06 -11.40 4.29
CA SER A 368 -5.48 -11.73 4.19
C SER A 368 -6.22 -11.16 2.98
N ILE A 369 -5.55 -10.34 2.20
CA ILE A 369 -6.04 -9.73 0.96
C ILE A 369 -4.85 -9.63 -0.01
N CYS A 370 -5.08 -9.73 -1.31
CA CYS A 370 -3.99 -9.67 -2.28
C CYS A 370 -3.20 -8.35 -2.19
N PRO A 371 -1.87 -8.39 -2.37
CA PRO A 371 -0.99 -7.24 -2.20
C PRO A 371 -1.37 -5.99 -2.98
N PRO A 372 -1.82 -6.03 -4.27
CA PRO A 372 -2.21 -4.82 -4.98
C PRO A 372 -3.32 -4.04 -4.25
N ALA A 373 -4.37 -4.72 -3.79
CA ALA A 373 -5.44 -4.10 -3.01
C ALA A 373 -4.91 -3.56 -1.67
N TYR A 374 -4.10 -4.36 -0.97
CA TYR A 374 -3.54 -3.96 0.32
C TYR A 374 -2.59 -2.75 0.22
N TYR A 375 -1.75 -2.69 -0.81
CA TYR A 375 -0.89 -1.52 -1.02
C TYR A 375 -1.68 -0.27 -1.39
N ALA A 376 -2.77 -0.40 -2.16
CA ALA A 376 -3.65 0.72 -2.48
C ALA A 376 -4.30 1.30 -1.23
N ASP A 377 -4.82 0.46 -0.32
CA ASP A 377 -5.33 0.86 1.00
C ASP A 377 -4.26 1.63 1.81
N ILE A 378 -3.02 1.10 1.90
CA ILE A 378 -1.93 1.77 2.61
C ILE A 378 -1.57 3.13 1.99
N VAL A 379 -1.64 3.27 0.68
CA VAL A 379 -1.41 4.53 -0.02
C VAL A 379 -2.49 5.55 0.35
N CYS A 380 -3.75 5.15 0.36
CA CYS A 380 -4.87 5.97 0.78
C CYS A 380 -4.75 6.37 2.26
N GLU A 381 -4.38 5.43 3.14
CA GLU A 381 -4.08 5.70 4.54
C GLU A 381 -2.91 6.70 4.71
N ARG A 382 -1.89 6.61 3.86
CA ARG A 382 -0.78 7.56 3.86
C ARG A 382 -1.23 8.97 3.49
N ALA A 383 -2.14 9.13 2.52
CA ALA A 383 -2.70 10.43 2.16
C ALA A 383 -3.48 11.07 3.32
N ARG A 384 -4.17 10.28 4.14
CA ARG A 384 -4.82 10.79 5.36
C ARG A 384 -3.82 11.44 6.33
N CYS A 385 -2.58 10.95 6.41
CA CYS A 385 -1.54 11.59 7.22
C CYS A 385 -1.24 13.03 6.76
N TYR A 386 -1.36 13.30 5.45
CA TYR A 386 -1.08 14.62 4.89
C TYR A 386 -2.25 15.58 5.09
N LEU A 387 -3.45 15.05 5.08
CA LEU A 387 -4.71 15.77 5.21
C LEU A 387 -5.27 15.74 6.64
N SER A 388 -4.45 15.39 7.64
CA SER A 388 -4.92 15.21 9.03
C SER A 388 -5.63 16.44 9.59
N GLY A 389 -5.23 17.66 9.19
CA GLY A 389 -5.91 18.89 9.61
C GLY A 389 -7.36 19.04 9.11
N VAL A 390 -7.72 18.32 8.03
CA VAL A 390 -9.07 18.34 7.45
C VAL A 390 -9.86 17.07 7.84
N PHE A 391 -9.17 15.92 7.97
CA PHE A 391 -9.77 14.65 8.33
C PHE A 391 -10.03 14.51 9.83
N ASP A 392 -9.16 15.07 10.69
CA ASP A 392 -9.22 14.95 12.15
C ASP A 392 -9.71 16.26 12.79
N ALA A 393 -10.80 16.82 12.28
CA ALA A 393 -11.33 18.11 12.74
C ALA A 393 -11.84 18.10 14.21
N ILE A 394 -11.97 16.92 14.83
CA ILE A 394 -12.29 16.76 16.23
C ILE A 394 -10.99 16.44 16.98
N THR A 395 -10.57 17.35 17.89
CA THR A 395 -9.46 17.06 18.80
C THR A 395 -9.83 15.92 19.76
N PRO A 396 -8.84 15.16 20.30
CA PRO A 396 -9.10 14.10 21.28
C PRO A 396 -9.85 14.57 22.56
N SER A 397 -9.93 15.87 22.79
CA SER A 397 -10.68 16.47 23.90
C SER A 397 -12.19 16.61 23.64
N GLY A 398 -12.70 16.17 22.49
CA GLY A 398 -14.13 16.30 22.16
C GLY A 398 -14.60 17.73 21.90
N THR A 399 -13.69 18.69 21.96
CA THR A 399 -13.98 20.09 21.60
C THR A 399 -13.76 20.24 20.09
N PRO A 400 -14.70 20.80 19.33
CA PRO A 400 -14.44 21.19 17.95
C PRO A 400 -13.18 22.05 17.97
N ALA A 401 -12.26 21.82 17.03
CA ALA A 401 -11.13 22.71 16.87
C ALA A 401 -11.71 24.12 16.63
N GLN A 402 -11.82 24.92 17.69
CA GLN A 402 -12.22 26.30 17.56
C GLN A 402 -11.16 26.93 16.67
N SER A 403 -11.57 27.22 15.46
CA SER A 403 -10.81 28.07 14.57
C SER A 403 -10.56 29.39 15.30
N VAL A 404 -9.32 29.61 15.67
CA VAL A 404 -8.82 30.96 16.02
C VAL A 404 -8.68 31.72 14.69
N LEU A 405 -9.73 31.72 13.89
CA LEU A 405 -9.85 32.51 12.69
C LEU A 405 -11.31 32.94 12.59
N GLY A 406 -11.54 34.24 12.71
CA GLY A 406 -12.83 34.80 12.36
C GLY A 406 -13.21 34.35 10.94
N ASP A 407 -14.49 34.10 10.74
CA ASP A 407 -15.30 33.98 9.52
C ASP A 407 -14.63 33.56 8.20
N GLY A 408 -13.58 32.75 8.27
CA GLY A 408 -12.87 32.15 7.14
C GLY A 408 -13.06 30.63 7.18
N GLY A 409 -13.73 30.08 6.16
CA GLY A 409 -14.01 28.66 6.01
C GLY A 409 -12.76 27.78 6.20
N HIS A 410 -12.96 26.53 6.63
CA HIS A 410 -11.88 25.53 6.71
C HIS A 410 -11.07 25.53 5.41
N PRO A 411 -9.73 25.50 5.48
CA PRO A 411 -8.92 25.47 4.27
C PRO A 411 -9.33 24.27 3.40
N GLU A 412 -9.64 24.56 2.16
CA GLU A 412 -9.96 23.54 1.17
C GLU A 412 -8.71 22.72 0.88
N ALA A 413 -8.81 21.39 0.99
CA ALA A 413 -7.69 20.51 0.65
C ALA A 413 -7.40 20.60 -0.84
N ARG A 414 -6.14 20.81 -1.21
CA ARG A 414 -5.68 20.96 -2.60
C ARG A 414 -4.89 19.73 -3.03
N THR A 415 -4.84 19.51 -4.33
CA THR A 415 -4.03 18.41 -4.90
C THR A 415 -2.58 18.50 -4.48
N GLU A 416 -2.03 19.72 -4.29
CA GLU A 416 -0.66 19.95 -3.83
C GLU A 416 -0.40 19.37 -2.44
N ASP A 417 -1.41 19.26 -1.58
CA ASP A 417 -1.28 18.73 -0.22
C ASP A 417 -0.98 17.24 -0.18
N VAL A 418 -1.30 16.51 -1.25
CA VAL A 418 -1.00 15.08 -1.42
C VAL A 418 0.03 14.82 -2.52
N LEU A 419 0.57 15.86 -3.16
CA LEU A 419 1.55 15.72 -4.23
C LEU A 419 2.88 15.26 -3.66
N ILE A 420 3.24 14.04 -3.98
CA ILE A 420 4.49 13.44 -3.50
C ILE A 420 5.69 14.11 -4.17
N HIS A 421 6.69 14.44 -3.36
CA HIS A 421 7.93 15.07 -3.83
C HIS A 421 8.57 14.24 -4.97
N PRO A 422 9.11 14.89 -6.03
CA PRO A 422 9.67 14.20 -7.20
C PRO A 422 10.69 13.09 -6.87
N ASN A 423 11.49 13.25 -5.82
CA ASN A 423 12.46 12.24 -5.39
C ASN A 423 11.81 10.92 -4.91
N LEU A 424 10.54 10.95 -4.51
CA LEU A 424 9.86 9.81 -3.90
C LEU A 424 8.69 9.26 -4.73
N LYS A 425 8.11 10.07 -5.62
CA LYS A 425 6.86 9.74 -6.35
C LYS A 425 6.88 8.42 -7.11
N ASN A 426 8.07 7.94 -7.48
CA ASN A 426 8.26 6.71 -8.24
C ASN A 426 8.74 5.54 -7.37
N THR A 427 8.57 5.62 -6.06
CA THR A 427 9.03 4.62 -5.09
C THR A 427 7.88 4.14 -4.21
N MET A 428 8.15 3.17 -3.33
CA MET A 428 7.19 2.74 -2.30
C MET A 428 7.28 3.66 -1.06
N PHE A 429 7.10 4.97 -1.24
CA PHE A 429 7.21 5.98 -0.17
C PHE A 429 6.24 5.72 0.99
N TYR A 430 5.10 5.13 0.70
CA TYR A 430 3.98 4.89 1.61
C TYR A 430 4.20 3.73 2.60
N ILE A 431 5.20 2.88 2.38
CA ILE A 431 5.55 1.74 3.26
C ILE A 431 6.02 2.20 4.64
#